data_b3c194b31f29b6133573dbe73ab0c40f
#
_entry.id   b3c194b31f29b6133573dbe73ab0c40f
#
_cell.length_a   1.000
_cell.length_b   1.000
_cell.length_c   1.000
_cell.angle_alpha   90.00
_cell.angle_beta   90.00
_cell.angle_gamma   90.00
#
_symmetry.space_group_name_H-M   'P 1'
#
loop_
_entity.id
_entity.type
_entity.pdbx_description
1 polymer ?
#
loop_
_entity_poly.entity_id
_entity_poly.type
_entity_poly.pdbx_seq_one_letter_code
_entity_poly.pdbx_strand_id
1 'polypeptide(L)'
;ILGRLTPFDLPSEQGIPISGYILEAQTTKDIATTLKFARNHKLKLTNSNQSGLSDGLVIDTKKLRNITTEPAFTPKGCLSSDYRVPAVTIGAGTSWAEAFNDVATKQHRYIQGAGFSATSTIDSYTQSGGLGGFAKKFGTSAANVLQVEVVTANGDIVIANDCENTDLFWAIRGGGPRTFGIVTNMTFATHPLPATA
;
A
#
# COMPACT_ATOMS: atom_id res chain seq x y z
N ILE A 1 11.89 -5.55 18.85
CA ILE A 1 12.91 -4.60 18.35
C ILE A 1 12.18 -3.74 17.33
N LEU A 2 12.04 -2.44 17.62
CA LEU A 2 11.50 -1.45 16.68
C LEU A 2 12.42 -1.39 15.45
N GLY A 3 11.85 -1.23 14.27
CA GLY A 3 12.61 -0.89 13.07
C GLY A 3 13.54 0.30 13.32
N ARG A 4 14.49 0.53 12.44
CA ARG A 4 15.51 1.55 12.64
C ARG A 4 14.88 2.95 12.68
N LEU A 5 14.88 3.59 13.86
CA LEU A 5 14.54 5.01 14.03
C LEU A 5 15.77 5.84 13.70
N THR A 6 15.68 6.68 12.72
CA THR A 6 16.75 7.59 12.31
C THR A 6 16.29 9.03 12.48
N PRO A 7 17.02 9.90 13.22
CA PRO A 7 16.72 11.33 13.22
C PRO A 7 17.00 11.90 11.83
N PHE A 8 16.21 12.87 11.43
CA PHE A 8 16.44 13.60 10.20
C PHE A 8 16.20 15.10 10.39
N ASP A 9 17.02 15.89 9.72
CA ASP A 9 16.84 17.33 9.57
C ASP A 9 16.81 17.64 8.08
N LEU A 10 15.74 18.20 7.60
CA LEU A 10 15.59 18.63 6.20
C LEU A 10 15.44 20.15 6.15
N PRO A 11 16.15 20.84 5.25
CA PRO A 11 15.83 22.22 4.93
C PRO A 11 14.44 22.29 4.31
N SER A 12 13.57 23.11 4.85
CA SER A 12 12.27 23.37 4.20
C SER A 12 12.44 24.43 3.10
N GLU A 13 11.63 24.36 2.07
CA GLU A 13 11.57 25.42 1.03
C GLU A 13 11.19 26.79 1.62
N GLN A 14 10.64 26.83 2.83
CA GLN A 14 10.26 28.05 3.57
C GLN A 14 11.28 28.47 4.64
N GLY A 15 12.46 27.81 4.71
CA GLY A 15 13.49 28.12 5.68
C GLY A 15 13.23 27.69 7.12
N ILE A 16 12.16 26.93 7.38
CA ILE A 16 11.87 26.36 8.70
C ILE A 16 12.48 24.96 8.74
N PRO A 17 13.40 24.65 9.68
CA PRO A 17 13.98 23.32 9.80
C PRO A 17 12.87 22.30 10.09
N ILE A 18 12.83 21.23 9.31
CA ILE A 18 11.96 20.10 9.56
C ILE A 18 12.79 19.02 10.19
N SER A 19 12.64 18.82 11.49
CA SER A 19 13.31 17.76 12.22
C SER A 19 12.31 16.73 12.72
N GLY A 20 12.77 15.49 12.85
CA GLY A 20 11.91 14.41 13.31
C GLY A 20 12.61 13.06 13.28
N TYR A 21 11.81 12.01 13.34
CA TYR A 21 12.29 10.63 13.26
C TYR A 21 11.64 9.90 12.10
N ILE A 22 12.44 9.11 11.38
CA ILE A 22 11.95 8.20 10.34
C ILE A 22 12.03 6.78 10.89
N LEU A 23 10.91 6.06 10.87
CA LEU A 23 10.89 4.62 11.02
C LEU A 23 11.02 3.96 9.65
N GLU A 24 12.13 3.29 9.38
CA GLU A 24 12.24 2.36 8.25
C GLU A 24 11.57 1.03 8.64
N ALA A 25 10.29 0.89 8.32
CA ALA A 25 9.52 -0.32 8.63
C ALA A 25 9.99 -1.50 7.77
N GLN A 26 10.35 -2.60 8.40
CA GLN A 26 10.71 -3.86 7.74
C GLN A 26 9.55 -4.86 7.74
N THR A 27 8.64 -4.71 8.68
CA THR A 27 7.47 -5.56 8.84
C THR A 27 6.23 -4.75 9.20
N THR A 28 5.05 -5.30 8.94
CA THR A 28 3.77 -4.75 9.40
C THR A 28 3.75 -4.55 10.93
N LYS A 29 4.42 -5.43 11.69
CA LYS A 29 4.50 -5.32 13.16
C LYS A 29 5.30 -4.10 13.63
N ASP A 30 6.32 -3.68 12.89
CA ASP A 30 7.07 -2.46 13.22
C ASP A 30 6.14 -1.24 13.16
N ILE A 31 5.31 -1.17 12.12
CA ILE A 31 4.31 -0.12 11.96
C ILE A 31 3.31 -0.16 13.10
N ALA A 32 2.73 -1.32 13.40
CA ALA A 32 1.75 -1.50 14.47
C ALA A 32 2.31 -1.05 15.84
N THR A 33 3.54 -1.45 16.15
CA THR A 33 4.20 -1.07 17.40
C THR A 33 4.46 0.43 17.46
N THR A 34 4.89 1.02 16.34
CA THR A 34 5.18 2.45 16.24
C THR A 34 3.91 3.30 16.36
N LEU A 35 2.80 2.87 15.78
CA LEU A 35 1.51 3.56 15.93
C LEU A 35 1.04 3.56 17.40
N LYS A 36 1.15 2.42 18.11
CA LYS A 36 0.86 2.33 19.53
C LYS A 36 1.75 3.25 20.37
N PHE A 37 3.05 3.28 20.07
CA PHE A 37 4.00 4.17 20.72
C PHE A 37 3.63 5.64 20.49
N ALA A 38 3.43 6.04 19.24
CA ALA A 38 3.10 7.40 18.86
C ALA A 38 1.80 7.90 19.54
N ARG A 39 0.78 7.05 19.57
CA ARG A 39 -0.48 7.34 20.29
C ARG A 39 -0.26 7.58 21.78
N ASN A 40 0.50 6.70 22.43
CA ASN A 40 0.77 6.80 23.88
C ASN A 40 1.55 8.08 24.23
N HIS A 41 2.40 8.53 23.32
CA HIS A 41 3.23 9.73 23.50
C HIS A 41 2.68 10.97 22.78
N LYS A 42 1.47 10.89 22.20
CA LYS A 42 0.80 11.99 21.47
C LYS A 42 1.67 12.59 20.35
N LEU A 43 2.46 11.74 19.69
CA LEU A 43 3.31 12.16 18.56
C LEU A 43 2.48 12.32 17.29
N LYS A 44 2.80 13.32 16.49
CA LYS A 44 2.25 13.47 15.16
C LYS A 44 2.87 12.42 14.23
N LEU A 45 2.05 11.81 13.40
CA LEU A 45 2.47 10.79 12.45
C LEU A 45 2.24 11.23 11.02
N THR A 46 3.16 10.87 10.15
CA THR A 46 2.96 10.91 8.70
C THR A 46 3.49 9.64 8.08
N ASN A 47 2.88 9.21 6.99
CA ASN A 47 3.35 8.10 6.17
C ASN A 47 4.09 8.69 4.98
N SER A 48 5.36 8.27 4.80
CA SER A 48 6.27 8.61 3.69
C SER A 48 6.46 10.09 3.27
N ASN A 49 7.57 10.33 2.74
CA ASN A 49 8.25 11.29 1.87
C ASN A 49 7.64 12.69 1.59
N GLN A 50 6.55 13.12 2.17
CA GLN A 50 6.09 14.49 2.03
C GLN A 50 6.30 15.26 3.33
N SER A 51 7.33 16.05 3.27
CA SER A 51 7.72 17.15 4.12
C SER A 51 6.55 17.97 4.67
N GLY A 52 6.63 18.34 5.91
CA GLY A 52 5.74 19.34 6.50
C GLY A 52 5.37 19.10 7.96
N LEU A 53 5.95 18.12 8.63
CA LEU A 53 5.81 17.98 10.08
C LEU A 53 7.13 18.32 10.76
N SER A 54 7.21 19.48 11.40
CA SER A 54 8.17 19.69 12.46
C SER A 54 7.78 18.80 13.65
N ASP A 55 8.77 18.15 14.27
CA ASP A 55 8.62 17.33 15.47
C ASP A 55 7.66 16.12 15.32
N GLY A 56 7.71 15.44 14.18
CA GLY A 56 6.88 14.28 13.89
C GLY A 56 7.65 12.99 13.69
N LEU A 57 6.90 11.88 13.57
CA LEU A 57 7.41 10.57 13.20
C LEU A 57 6.92 10.22 11.81
N VAL A 58 7.87 9.97 10.90
CA VAL A 58 7.61 9.51 9.55
C VAL A 58 7.72 7.98 9.49
N ILE A 59 6.75 7.32 8.90
CA ILE A 59 6.80 5.87 8.65
C ILE A 59 7.13 5.64 7.17
N ASP A 60 8.31 5.06 6.91
CA ASP A 60 8.76 4.68 5.57
C ASP A 60 8.48 3.20 5.34
N THR A 61 7.62 2.91 4.36
CA THR A 61 7.21 1.56 3.97
C THR A 61 8.06 0.96 2.84
N LYS A 62 9.08 1.67 2.35
CA LYS A 62 9.88 1.27 1.17
C LYS A 62 10.50 -0.12 1.24
N LYS A 63 10.65 -0.70 2.43
CA LYS A 63 11.19 -2.06 2.59
C LYS A 63 10.13 -3.16 2.56
N LEU A 64 8.85 -2.81 2.55
CA LEU A 64 7.75 -3.76 2.37
C LEU A 64 7.58 -4.06 0.88
N ARG A 65 8.42 -4.91 0.32
CA ARG A 65 8.55 -5.15 -1.12
C ARG A 65 8.26 -6.59 -1.55
N ASN A 66 7.50 -7.31 -0.76
CA ASN A 66 7.10 -8.67 -1.12
C ASN A 66 6.15 -8.67 -2.33
N ILE A 67 6.33 -9.63 -3.23
CA ILE A 67 5.41 -9.94 -4.32
C ILE A 67 5.11 -11.42 -4.27
N THR A 68 3.86 -11.79 -4.05
CA THR A 68 3.43 -13.19 -3.95
C THR A 68 2.27 -13.44 -4.89
N THR A 69 2.38 -14.47 -5.71
CA THR A 69 1.37 -14.86 -6.69
C THR A 69 0.47 -15.95 -6.18
N GLU A 70 -0.82 -15.82 -6.45
CA GLU A 70 -1.82 -16.83 -6.14
C GLU A 70 -2.71 -17.11 -7.36
N PRO A 71 -2.59 -18.31 -7.98
CA PRO A 71 -3.37 -18.65 -9.18
C PRO A 71 -4.88 -18.72 -8.94
N ALA A 72 -5.30 -18.90 -7.70
CA ALA A 72 -6.70 -19.05 -7.30
C ALA A 72 -6.93 -18.44 -5.92
N PHE A 73 -6.81 -17.13 -5.83
CA PHE A 73 -6.98 -16.38 -4.60
C PHE A 73 -8.44 -16.34 -4.15
N THR A 74 -8.64 -16.52 -2.84
CA THR A 74 -9.92 -16.29 -2.17
C THR A 74 -9.68 -15.30 -1.04
N PRO A 75 -10.34 -14.13 -1.01
CA PRO A 75 -10.22 -13.19 0.08
C PRO A 75 -10.61 -13.82 1.41
N LYS A 76 -9.93 -13.43 2.48
CA LYS A 76 -10.18 -13.95 3.82
C LYS A 76 -11.65 -13.75 4.23
N GLY A 77 -12.26 -14.78 4.80
CA GLY A 77 -13.66 -14.74 5.23
C GLY A 77 -14.69 -14.92 4.11
N CYS A 78 -14.29 -14.91 2.83
CA CYS A 78 -15.18 -15.19 1.71
C CYS A 78 -15.29 -16.70 1.42
N LEU A 79 -16.39 -17.09 0.79
CA LEU A 79 -16.57 -18.46 0.31
C LEU A 79 -15.75 -18.68 -0.96
N SER A 80 -15.07 -19.82 -1.06
CA SER A 80 -14.26 -20.16 -2.23
C SER A 80 -15.06 -20.37 -3.52
N SER A 81 -16.40 -20.58 -3.40
CA SER A 81 -17.30 -20.65 -4.54
C SER A 81 -17.44 -19.30 -5.27
N ASP A 82 -17.30 -18.20 -4.55
CA ASP A 82 -17.60 -16.86 -5.06
C ASP A 82 -16.35 -16.16 -5.59
N TYR A 83 -15.18 -16.58 -5.10
CA TYR A 83 -13.89 -15.98 -5.43
C TYR A 83 -12.85 -17.07 -5.69
N ARG A 84 -12.39 -17.19 -6.92
CA ARG A 84 -11.20 -17.98 -7.30
C ARG A 84 -10.56 -17.33 -8.50
N VAL A 85 -9.93 -16.19 -8.27
CA VAL A 85 -9.33 -15.42 -9.36
C VAL A 85 -7.81 -15.42 -9.23
N PRO A 86 -7.08 -15.44 -10.35
CA PRO A 86 -5.64 -15.24 -10.32
C PRO A 86 -5.33 -13.85 -9.75
N ALA A 87 -4.46 -13.82 -8.74
CA ALA A 87 -4.13 -12.62 -8.01
C ALA A 87 -2.64 -12.50 -7.71
N VAL A 88 -2.23 -11.31 -7.30
CA VAL A 88 -0.90 -11.01 -6.78
C VAL A 88 -1.02 -10.14 -5.54
N THR A 89 -0.36 -10.54 -4.47
CA THR A 89 -0.23 -9.73 -3.25
C THR A 89 1.09 -8.98 -3.29
N ILE A 90 1.04 -7.68 -3.12
CA ILE A 90 2.18 -6.78 -3.29
C ILE A 90 2.31 -5.89 -2.05
N GLY A 91 3.53 -5.82 -1.51
CA GLY A 91 3.87 -4.95 -0.38
C GLY A 91 3.84 -3.46 -0.78
N ALA A 92 3.40 -2.62 0.15
CA ALA A 92 3.15 -1.19 -0.08
C ALA A 92 4.39 -0.39 -0.54
N GLY A 93 5.60 -0.86 -0.22
CA GLY A 93 6.85 -0.23 -0.65
C GLY A 93 7.32 -0.61 -2.05
N THR A 94 6.60 -1.50 -2.73
CA THR A 94 6.92 -1.92 -4.10
C THR A 94 6.54 -0.83 -5.08
N SER A 95 7.40 -0.54 -6.04
CA SER A 95 7.08 0.36 -7.15
C SER A 95 6.23 -0.33 -8.21
N TRP A 96 5.44 0.46 -8.96
CA TRP A 96 4.67 -0.09 -10.09
C TRP A 96 5.54 -0.73 -11.16
N ALA A 97 6.74 -0.19 -11.41
CA ALA A 97 7.68 -0.79 -12.36
C ALA A 97 8.11 -2.19 -11.96
N GLU A 98 8.44 -2.38 -10.66
CA GLU A 98 8.79 -3.70 -10.13
C GLU A 98 7.63 -4.69 -10.21
N ALA A 99 6.43 -4.24 -9.82
CA ALA A 99 5.23 -5.06 -9.85
C ALA A 99 4.86 -5.48 -11.28
N PHE A 100 4.87 -4.56 -12.24
CA PHE A 100 4.62 -4.89 -13.65
C PHE A 100 5.64 -5.87 -14.20
N ASN A 101 6.92 -5.62 -13.94
CA ASN A 101 7.97 -6.52 -14.41
C ASN A 101 7.81 -7.92 -13.82
N ASP A 102 7.56 -8.05 -12.54
CA ASP A 102 7.38 -9.36 -11.89
C ASP A 102 6.16 -10.10 -12.45
N VAL A 103 5.00 -9.45 -12.50
CA VAL A 103 3.75 -10.06 -12.97
C VAL A 103 3.82 -10.41 -14.48
N ALA A 104 4.40 -9.55 -15.31
CA ALA A 104 4.50 -9.80 -16.74
C ALA A 104 5.51 -10.91 -17.06
N THR A 105 6.68 -10.89 -16.42
CA THR A 105 7.77 -11.84 -16.77
C THR A 105 7.58 -13.21 -16.15
N LYS A 106 7.13 -13.28 -14.87
CA LYS A 106 7.00 -14.56 -14.16
C LYS A 106 5.63 -15.23 -14.34
N GLN A 107 4.59 -14.43 -14.54
CA GLN A 107 3.22 -14.94 -14.58
C GLN A 107 2.57 -14.85 -15.96
N HIS A 108 3.20 -14.13 -16.90
CA HIS A 108 2.62 -13.80 -18.21
C HIS A 108 1.22 -13.17 -18.07
N ARG A 109 1.05 -12.28 -17.07
CA ARG A 109 -0.20 -11.62 -16.75
C ARG A 109 0.00 -10.11 -16.62
N TYR A 110 -1.10 -9.39 -16.48
CA TYR A 110 -1.17 -7.94 -16.36
C TYR A 110 -1.87 -7.56 -15.04
N ILE A 111 -1.42 -6.50 -14.38
CA ILE A 111 -2.11 -5.84 -13.28
C ILE A 111 -2.47 -4.41 -13.69
N GLN A 112 -3.63 -3.93 -13.26
CA GLN A 112 -4.07 -2.57 -13.55
C GLN A 112 -3.47 -1.59 -12.54
N GLY A 113 -2.60 -0.69 -13.01
CA GLY A 113 -1.88 0.26 -12.17
C GLY A 113 -1.38 1.49 -12.90
N ALA A 114 -0.49 2.23 -12.26
CA ALA A 114 0.12 3.42 -12.83
C ALA A 114 0.87 3.09 -14.13
N GLY A 115 0.71 3.91 -15.14
CA GLY A 115 1.60 3.87 -16.31
C GLY A 115 3.04 4.11 -15.84
N PHE A 116 4.01 4.00 -16.70
CA PHE A 116 5.47 3.99 -16.57
C PHE A 116 6.16 4.82 -15.45
N SER A 117 5.46 5.24 -14.38
CA SER A 117 6.08 5.93 -13.25
C SER A 117 6.81 4.93 -12.35
N ALA A 118 8.11 4.82 -12.53
CA ALA A 118 8.99 4.00 -11.69
C ALA A 118 9.02 4.46 -10.22
N THR A 119 8.51 5.64 -9.91
CA THR A 119 8.64 6.28 -8.58
C THR A 119 7.41 6.19 -7.71
N SER A 120 6.22 5.95 -8.27
CA SER A 120 5.02 5.82 -7.44
C SER A 120 4.92 4.41 -6.85
N THR A 121 4.63 4.38 -5.54
CA THR A 121 4.36 3.14 -4.82
C THR A 121 2.93 2.66 -5.08
N ILE A 122 2.73 1.37 -4.95
CA ILE A 122 1.45 0.70 -5.20
C ILE A 122 0.32 1.29 -4.37
N ASP A 123 0.59 1.54 -3.09
CA ASP A 123 -0.42 1.94 -2.12
C ASP A 123 -1.03 3.32 -2.42
N SER A 124 -0.22 4.35 -2.59
CA SER A 124 -0.74 5.71 -2.71
C SER A 124 -1.51 5.94 -4.01
N TYR A 125 -1.04 5.38 -5.13
CA TYR A 125 -1.73 5.48 -6.41
C TYR A 125 -3.09 4.78 -6.38
N THR A 126 -3.14 3.55 -5.84
CA THR A 126 -4.36 2.76 -5.77
C THR A 126 -5.39 3.35 -4.82
N GLN A 127 -4.96 3.82 -3.65
CA GLN A 127 -5.85 4.47 -2.68
C GLN A 127 -6.48 5.77 -3.22
N SER A 128 -5.87 6.39 -4.22
CA SER A 128 -6.43 7.55 -4.94
C SER A 128 -7.28 7.18 -6.16
N GLY A 129 -7.65 5.88 -6.30
CA GLY A 129 -8.44 5.38 -7.41
C GLY A 129 -7.61 4.73 -8.51
N GLY A 130 -6.57 5.39 -9.01
CA GLY A 130 -5.59 4.84 -9.95
C GLY A 130 -6.11 4.60 -11.37
N LEU A 131 -6.03 5.60 -12.25
CA LEU A 131 -6.46 5.51 -13.65
C LEU A 131 -5.28 5.11 -14.56
N GLY A 132 -5.18 3.83 -14.91
CA GLY A 132 -4.14 3.30 -15.78
C GLY A 132 -4.54 3.20 -17.25
N GLY A 133 -3.56 2.84 -18.10
CA GLY A 133 -3.73 2.82 -19.56
C GLY A 133 -4.85 1.89 -20.08
N PHE A 134 -5.12 0.79 -19.38
CA PHE A 134 -6.20 -0.16 -19.74
C PHE A 134 -7.45 -0.02 -18.86
N ALA A 135 -7.64 1.12 -18.19
CA ALA A 135 -8.76 1.34 -17.29
C ALA A 135 -10.13 1.20 -17.98
N LYS A 136 -10.23 1.50 -19.27
CA LYS A 136 -11.46 1.28 -20.05
C LYS A 136 -11.83 -0.21 -20.15
N LYS A 137 -10.84 -1.11 -20.13
CA LYS A 137 -11.03 -2.55 -20.24
C LYS A 137 -11.14 -3.24 -18.88
N PHE A 138 -10.31 -2.85 -17.93
CA PHE A 138 -10.15 -3.57 -16.66
C PHE A 138 -10.61 -2.77 -15.44
N GLY A 139 -11.09 -1.54 -15.60
CA GLY A 139 -11.42 -0.64 -14.50
C GLY A 139 -10.20 0.09 -13.94
N THR A 140 -10.38 0.78 -12.84
CA THR A 140 -9.29 1.50 -12.13
C THR A 140 -8.41 0.53 -11.33
N SER A 141 -7.26 0.99 -10.85
CA SER A 141 -6.42 0.18 -9.93
C SER A 141 -7.21 -0.21 -8.67
N ALA A 142 -7.93 0.72 -8.07
CA ALA A 142 -8.76 0.48 -6.90
C ALA A 142 -9.88 -0.55 -7.14
N ALA A 143 -10.46 -0.59 -8.34
CA ALA A 143 -11.48 -1.57 -8.71
C ALA A 143 -10.91 -3.00 -8.83
N ASN A 144 -9.60 -3.14 -8.99
CA ASN A 144 -8.92 -4.43 -9.11
C ASN A 144 -8.35 -4.94 -7.78
N VAL A 145 -8.50 -4.20 -6.69
CA VAL A 145 -8.10 -4.64 -5.35
C VAL A 145 -9.11 -5.67 -4.85
N LEU A 146 -8.60 -6.81 -4.40
CA LEU A 146 -9.38 -7.92 -3.82
C LEU A 146 -9.29 -7.92 -2.29
N GLN A 147 -8.18 -7.49 -1.73
CA GLN A 147 -7.91 -7.49 -0.30
C GLN A 147 -6.79 -6.50 0.04
N VAL A 148 -6.85 -5.94 1.23
CA VAL A 148 -5.77 -5.11 1.79
C VAL A 148 -5.43 -5.55 3.20
N GLU A 149 -4.16 -5.45 3.57
CA GLU A 149 -3.70 -5.48 4.95
C GLU A 149 -3.41 -4.06 5.41
N VAL A 150 -3.98 -3.67 6.54
CA VAL A 150 -3.93 -2.30 7.04
C VAL A 150 -3.56 -2.29 8.51
N VAL A 151 -2.68 -1.39 8.90
CA VAL A 151 -2.47 -1.05 10.31
C VAL A 151 -3.33 0.17 10.63
N THR A 152 -4.33 -0.01 11.50
CA THR A 152 -5.23 1.06 11.93
C THR A 152 -4.53 2.07 12.85
N ALA A 153 -5.14 3.21 13.09
CA ALA A 153 -4.62 4.23 14.02
C ALA A 153 -4.42 3.70 15.46
N ASN A 154 -5.13 2.64 15.84
CA ASN A 154 -4.94 1.95 17.11
C ASN A 154 -3.72 1.02 17.15
N GLY A 155 -3.08 0.80 16.01
CA GLY A 155 -1.99 -0.16 15.84
C GLY A 155 -2.48 -1.61 15.76
N ASP A 156 -3.71 -1.83 15.34
CA ASP A 156 -4.25 -3.16 15.07
C ASP A 156 -4.01 -3.50 13.59
N ILE A 157 -3.54 -4.71 13.33
CA ILE A 157 -3.34 -5.23 11.97
C ILE A 157 -4.65 -5.89 11.56
N VAL A 158 -5.30 -5.37 10.53
CA VAL A 158 -6.57 -5.86 10.02
C VAL A 158 -6.50 -6.20 8.54
N ILE A 159 -7.27 -7.20 8.14
CA ILE A 159 -7.53 -7.50 6.74
C ILE A 159 -8.87 -6.87 6.37
N ALA A 160 -8.94 -6.22 5.21
CA ALA A 160 -10.17 -5.67 4.69
C ALA A 160 -10.38 -6.12 3.23
N ASN A 161 -11.60 -6.58 2.94
CA ASN A 161 -12.03 -7.07 1.64
C ASN A 161 -13.57 -7.04 1.56
N ASP A 162 -14.19 -7.61 0.55
CA ASP A 162 -15.65 -7.62 0.39
C ASP A 162 -16.38 -8.48 1.45
N CYS A 163 -15.68 -9.25 2.30
CA CYS A 163 -16.25 -10.13 3.31
C CYS A 163 -15.82 -9.78 4.75
N GLU A 164 -14.68 -9.12 4.93
CA GLU A 164 -14.17 -8.67 6.24
C GLU A 164 -13.85 -7.18 6.20
N ASN A 165 -14.27 -6.42 7.22
CA ASN A 165 -14.04 -4.97 7.33
C ASN A 165 -14.43 -4.21 6.05
N THR A 166 -15.62 -4.47 5.55
CA THR A 166 -16.12 -4.03 4.24
C THR A 166 -16.19 -2.51 4.10
N ASP A 167 -16.49 -1.81 5.16
CA ASP A 167 -16.51 -0.34 5.25
C ASP A 167 -15.10 0.26 5.09
N LEU A 168 -14.10 -0.31 5.76
CA LEU A 168 -12.70 0.07 5.60
C LEU A 168 -12.21 -0.25 4.19
N PHE A 169 -12.59 -1.40 3.64
CA PHE A 169 -12.25 -1.79 2.28
C PHE A 169 -12.81 -0.83 1.23
N TRP A 170 -14.06 -0.42 1.41
CA TRP A 170 -14.68 0.60 0.56
C TRP A 170 -13.93 1.94 0.67
N ALA A 171 -13.61 2.39 1.87
CA ALA A 171 -12.97 3.66 2.13
C ALA A 171 -11.55 3.75 1.52
N ILE A 172 -10.77 2.67 1.59
CA ILE A 172 -9.40 2.62 1.05
C ILE A 172 -9.39 2.66 -0.47
N ARG A 173 -10.42 2.15 -1.14
CA ARG A 173 -10.52 2.09 -2.60
C ARG A 173 -10.98 3.42 -3.21
N GLY A 174 -10.23 4.50 -2.99
CA GLY A 174 -10.48 5.83 -3.57
C GLY A 174 -10.52 6.97 -2.57
N GLY A 175 -10.55 6.69 -1.27
CA GLY A 175 -10.61 7.70 -0.21
C GLY A 175 -9.28 8.43 0.06
N GLY A 176 -8.23 8.08 -0.69
CA GLY A 176 -6.91 8.67 -0.59
C GLY A 176 -5.99 7.99 0.45
N PRO A 177 -4.69 8.08 0.25
CA PRO A 177 -3.71 7.48 1.15
C PRO A 177 -3.69 8.20 2.50
N ARG A 178 -3.34 7.48 3.56
CA ARG A 178 -3.08 7.99 4.92
C ARG A 178 -4.31 8.41 5.72
N THR A 179 -5.52 8.19 5.22
CA THR A 179 -6.75 8.64 5.88
C THR A 179 -7.29 7.57 6.83
N PHE A 180 -7.28 6.31 6.41
CA PHE A 180 -7.95 5.21 7.12
C PHE A 180 -6.98 4.20 7.76
N GLY A 181 -5.69 4.49 7.76
CA GLY A 181 -4.64 3.62 8.27
C GLY A 181 -3.45 3.54 7.33
N ILE A 182 -2.47 2.72 7.68
CA ILE A 182 -1.28 2.47 6.86
C ILE A 182 -1.44 1.12 6.19
N VAL A 183 -1.59 1.14 4.88
CA VAL A 183 -1.64 -0.08 4.06
C VAL A 183 -0.24 -0.68 4.00
N THR A 184 -0.14 -1.98 4.23
CA THR A 184 1.12 -2.73 4.21
C THR A 184 1.20 -3.72 3.07
N ASN A 185 0.05 -4.30 2.67
CA ASN A 185 -0.07 -5.18 1.52
C ASN A 185 -1.39 -4.91 0.77
N MET A 186 -1.35 -5.05 -0.55
CA MET A 186 -2.53 -5.05 -1.40
C MET A 186 -2.53 -6.28 -2.31
N THR A 187 -3.67 -6.95 -2.41
CA THR A 187 -3.88 -8.06 -3.33
C THR A 187 -4.72 -7.58 -4.50
N PHE A 188 -4.19 -7.75 -5.71
CA PHE A 188 -4.83 -7.34 -6.96
C PHE A 188 -5.24 -8.54 -7.79
N ALA A 189 -6.39 -8.44 -8.44
CA ALA A 189 -6.73 -9.32 -9.55
C ALA A 189 -5.73 -9.15 -10.68
N THR A 190 -5.30 -10.25 -11.30
CA THR A 190 -4.44 -10.22 -12.48
C THR A 190 -5.24 -10.61 -13.72
N HIS A 191 -4.88 -10.04 -14.86
CA HIS A 191 -5.56 -10.21 -16.15
C HIS A 191 -4.62 -10.89 -17.17
N PRO A 192 -5.16 -11.49 -18.24
CA PRO A 192 -4.34 -11.88 -19.38
C PRO A 192 -3.56 -10.67 -19.92
N LEU A 193 -2.31 -10.87 -20.33
CA LEU A 193 -1.56 -9.81 -21.00
C LEU A 193 -2.37 -9.27 -22.19
N PRO A 194 -2.51 -7.95 -22.31
CA PRO A 194 -3.08 -7.35 -23.50
C PRO A 194 -2.24 -7.74 -24.71
N ALA A 195 -2.90 -8.12 -25.80
CA ALA A 195 -2.19 -8.30 -27.06
C ALA A 195 -1.55 -6.95 -27.44
N THR A 196 -0.24 -6.94 -27.61
CA THR A 196 0.46 -5.78 -28.17
C THR A 196 0.07 -5.71 -29.65
N ALA A 197 -0.52 -4.60 -30.03
CA ALA A 197 -0.69 -4.26 -31.44
C ALA A 197 0.65 -3.87 -32.05
#